data_cef48741be01ff5ffb3451e4bc9add70
#
_entry.id   cef48741be01ff5ffb3451e4bc9add70
#
_cell.length_a   1.000
_cell.length_b   1.000
_cell.length_c   1.000
_cell.angle_alpha   90.00
_cell.angle_beta   90.00
_cell.angle_gamma   90.00
#
_symmetry.space_group_name_H-M   'P 1'
#
loop_
_entity.id
_entity.type
_entity.pdbx_description
1 polymer ?
#
loop_
_entity_poly.entity_id
_entity_poly.type
_entity_poly.pdbx_seq_one_letter_code
_entity_poly.pdbx_strand_id
1 'polypeptide(L)'
;MKIEARHIAENETGVFASHSISSGEIIGTCEGEIADRISRHSLTLDGVTIEPAEPFRYLNHSCLPNVFFAHRQLMAAQDIQAGEEITIDYLATEKEISSGFLCR
;
A
#
# COMPACT_ATOMS: atom_id res chain seq x y z
N MET A 1 0.15 15.37 -2.05
CA MET A 1 0.02 14.13 -1.26
C MET A 1 1.28 13.92 -0.44
N LYS A 2 1.15 13.26 0.69
CA LYS A 2 2.28 13.07 1.62
C LYS A 2 3.19 11.92 1.27
N ILE A 3 2.87 11.20 0.23
CA ILE A 3 3.65 10.06 -0.25
C ILE A 3 3.93 10.20 -1.73
N GLU A 4 4.98 9.55 -2.19
CA GLU A 4 5.35 9.58 -3.60
C GLU A 4 5.97 8.26 -4.03
N ALA A 5 5.77 7.91 -5.30
CA ALA A 5 6.43 6.75 -5.88
C ALA A 5 7.86 7.13 -6.27
N ARG A 6 8.81 6.26 -5.95
CA ARG A 6 10.21 6.44 -6.34
C ARG A 6 10.76 5.16 -6.90
N HIS A 7 11.59 5.30 -7.92
CA HIS A 7 12.32 4.20 -8.49
C HIS A 7 13.42 3.76 -7.52
N ILE A 8 13.41 2.49 -7.12
CA ILE A 8 14.40 1.96 -6.18
C ILE A 8 15.56 1.33 -6.91
N ALA A 9 15.25 0.50 -7.90
CA ALA A 9 16.21 -0.23 -8.70
C ALA A 9 15.58 -0.54 -10.04
N GLU A 10 16.34 -1.12 -10.95
CA GLU A 10 15.81 -1.52 -12.25
C GLU A 10 14.58 -2.42 -12.03
N ASN A 11 13.46 -2.04 -12.64
CA ASN A 11 12.18 -2.74 -12.53
C ASN A 11 11.57 -2.76 -11.11
N GLU A 12 12.05 -1.89 -10.23
CA GLU A 12 11.55 -1.82 -8.87
C GLU A 12 11.17 -0.41 -8.50
N THR A 13 9.93 -0.23 -8.03
CA THR A 13 9.41 1.06 -7.57
C THR A 13 8.76 0.86 -6.22
N GLY A 14 8.95 1.80 -5.33
CA GLY A 14 8.32 1.81 -4.03
C GLY A 14 7.64 3.13 -3.77
N VAL A 15 6.95 3.23 -2.63
CA VAL A 15 6.28 4.46 -2.19
C VAL A 15 6.99 4.95 -0.94
N PHE A 16 7.28 6.23 -0.89
CA PHE A 16 8.05 6.83 0.20
C PHE A 16 7.32 8.05 0.74
N ALA A 17 7.49 8.30 2.03
CA ALA A 17 6.95 9.50 2.65
C ALA A 17 7.72 10.72 2.16
N SER A 18 7.01 11.73 1.66
CA SER A 18 7.62 12.98 1.25
C SER A 18 7.65 14.00 2.40
N HIS A 19 6.87 13.73 3.45
CA HIS A 19 6.78 14.54 4.65
C HIS A 19 6.66 13.63 5.86
N SER A 20 6.88 14.16 7.05
CA SER A 20 6.59 13.43 8.28
C SER A 20 5.09 13.19 8.41
N ILE A 21 4.72 11.98 8.81
CA ILE A 21 3.32 11.58 8.96
C ILE A 21 3.14 11.07 10.38
N SER A 22 2.08 11.52 11.04
CA SER A 22 1.80 11.11 12.41
C SER A 22 0.94 9.85 12.46
N SER A 23 1.14 9.04 13.49
CA SER A 23 0.30 7.86 13.74
C SER A 23 -1.18 8.22 13.71
N GLY A 24 -1.98 7.44 13.00
CA GLY A 24 -3.41 7.69 12.86
C GLY A 24 -3.80 8.70 11.80
N GLU A 25 -2.83 9.34 11.19
CA GLU A 25 -3.10 10.33 10.15
C GLU A 25 -3.58 9.65 8.88
N ILE A 26 -4.58 10.25 8.22
CA ILE A 26 -5.05 9.78 6.92
C ILE A 26 -4.09 10.29 5.87
N ILE A 27 -3.47 9.37 5.13
CA ILE A 27 -2.50 9.71 4.09
C ILE A 27 -3.20 10.05 2.79
N GLY A 28 -4.23 9.30 2.44
CA GLY A 28 -4.99 9.54 1.22
C GLY A 28 -6.02 8.45 1.00
N THR A 29 -6.82 8.62 -0.05
CA THR A 29 -7.82 7.63 -0.42
C THR A 29 -7.34 6.89 -1.65
N CYS A 30 -7.33 5.56 -1.56
CA CYS A 30 -6.93 4.72 -2.68
C CYS A 30 -8.01 4.73 -3.75
N GLU A 31 -7.67 5.22 -4.91
CA GLU A 31 -8.55 5.26 -6.06
C GLU A 31 -8.04 4.27 -7.10
N GLY A 32 -8.93 3.83 -7.97
CA GLY A 32 -8.57 2.92 -9.04
C GLY A 32 -9.80 2.32 -9.69
N GLU A 33 -9.57 1.55 -10.74
CA GLU A 33 -10.64 0.89 -11.46
C GLU A 33 -10.93 -0.46 -10.85
N ILE A 34 -12.21 -0.86 -10.86
CA ILE A 34 -12.61 -2.18 -10.40
C ILE A 34 -12.02 -3.21 -11.36
N ALA A 35 -11.36 -4.23 -10.80
CA ALA A 35 -10.71 -5.27 -11.56
C ALA A 35 -11.49 -6.57 -11.48
N ASP A 36 -11.46 -7.33 -12.58
CA ASP A 36 -12.13 -8.63 -12.65
C ASP A 36 -11.36 -9.73 -11.94
N ARG A 37 -10.08 -9.54 -11.75
CA ARG A 37 -9.20 -10.55 -11.20
C ARG A 37 -8.05 -9.92 -10.42
N ILE A 38 -7.43 -10.72 -9.60
CA ILE A 38 -6.25 -10.29 -8.84
C ILE A 38 -5.06 -10.24 -9.79
N SER A 39 -4.35 -9.12 -9.78
CA SER A 39 -3.14 -8.93 -10.55
C SER A 39 -1.99 -8.53 -9.64
N ARG A 40 -0.82 -8.31 -10.21
CA ARG A 40 0.38 -7.95 -9.46
C ARG A 40 0.20 -6.70 -8.59
N HIS A 41 -0.57 -5.74 -9.07
CA HIS A 41 -0.76 -4.46 -8.37
C HIS A 41 -2.15 -4.28 -7.78
N SER A 42 -3.04 -5.26 -7.96
CA SER A 42 -4.40 -5.11 -7.47
C SER A 42 -4.46 -5.18 -5.95
N LEU A 43 -5.45 -4.50 -5.38
CA LEU A 43 -5.74 -4.54 -3.95
C LEU A 43 -7.20 -4.88 -3.76
N THR A 44 -7.49 -5.71 -2.77
CA THR A 44 -8.86 -6.02 -2.41
C THR A 44 -9.21 -5.26 -1.14
N LEU A 45 -10.11 -4.30 -1.25
CA LEU A 45 -10.54 -3.43 -0.16
C LEU A 45 -12.05 -3.52 -0.05
N ASP A 46 -12.55 -3.85 1.16
CA ASP A 46 -13.98 -4.05 1.41
C ASP A 46 -14.61 -5.07 0.47
N GLY A 47 -13.88 -6.12 0.13
CA GLY A 47 -14.38 -7.15 -0.76
C GLY A 47 -14.36 -6.79 -2.24
N VAL A 48 -13.84 -5.64 -2.59
CA VAL A 48 -13.74 -5.18 -3.98
C VAL A 48 -12.28 -5.15 -4.40
N THR A 49 -11.98 -5.83 -5.50
CA THR A 49 -10.63 -5.82 -6.06
C THR A 49 -10.51 -4.67 -7.04
N ILE A 50 -9.50 -3.86 -6.85
CA ILE A 50 -9.25 -2.69 -7.70
C ILE A 50 -7.82 -2.68 -8.22
N GLU A 51 -7.62 -2.04 -9.36
CA GLU A 51 -6.29 -1.69 -9.86
C GLU A 51 -6.01 -0.27 -9.36
N PRO A 52 -5.18 -0.10 -8.33
CA PRO A 52 -5.03 1.21 -7.72
C PRO A 52 -4.27 2.18 -8.61
N ALA A 53 -4.63 3.44 -8.49
CA ALA A 53 -3.92 4.52 -9.16
C ALA A 53 -2.58 4.79 -8.46
N GLU A 54 -1.68 5.48 -9.14
CA GLU A 54 -0.43 5.91 -8.51
C GLU A 54 -0.72 6.89 -7.38
N PRO A 55 0.06 6.90 -6.31
CA PRO A 55 1.21 6.04 -6.05
C PRO A 55 0.86 4.69 -5.40
N PHE A 56 -0.39 4.45 -5.06
CA PHE A 56 -0.82 3.28 -4.29
C PHE A 56 -0.46 1.95 -4.96
N ARG A 57 -0.41 1.91 -6.28
CA ARG A 57 -0.09 0.69 -7.01
C ARG A 57 1.33 0.18 -6.76
N TYR A 58 2.20 1.02 -6.23
CA TYR A 58 3.60 0.67 -5.98
C TYR A 58 3.90 0.37 -4.52
N LEU A 59 2.87 0.28 -3.67
CA LEU A 59 3.06 -0.09 -2.27
C LEU A 59 3.64 -1.49 -2.18
N ASN A 60 4.77 -1.62 -1.49
CA ASN A 60 5.41 -2.90 -1.28
C ASN A 60 4.90 -3.57 -0.01
N HIS A 61 5.07 -4.87 0.06
CA HIS A 61 4.66 -5.66 1.22
C HIS A 61 5.71 -5.64 2.32
N SER A 62 5.22 -5.64 3.56
CA SER A 62 6.04 -5.93 4.73
C SER A 62 5.17 -6.66 5.75
N CYS A 63 5.76 -7.59 6.50
CA CYS A 63 5.09 -8.21 7.63
C CYS A 63 5.01 -7.27 8.82
N LEU A 64 5.79 -6.19 8.81
CA LEU A 64 5.76 -5.14 9.83
C LEU A 64 5.48 -3.82 9.12
N PRO A 65 4.24 -3.65 8.60
CA PRO A 65 3.91 -2.47 7.80
C PRO A 65 3.78 -1.23 8.68
N ASN A 66 4.00 -0.07 8.06
CA ASN A 66 3.83 1.20 8.76
C ASN A 66 2.52 1.91 8.42
N VAL A 67 1.74 1.35 7.49
CA VAL A 67 0.42 1.87 7.15
C VAL A 67 -0.58 0.72 7.00
N PHE A 68 -1.86 1.06 7.00
CA PHE A 68 -2.93 0.09 6.76
C PHE A 68 -4.07 0.77 6.03
N PHE A 69 -4.93 -0.03 5.41
CA PHE A 69 -6.14 0.48 4.80
C PHE A 69 -7.32 0.34 5.75
N ALA A 70 -8.02 1.45 5.95
CA ALA A 70 -9.34 1.46 6.59
C ALA A 70 -10.32 1.78 5.47
N HIS A 71 -11.03 0.76 5.00
CA HIS A 71 -11.80 0.84 3.77
C HIS A 71 -10.89 1.21 2.61
N ARG A 72 -11.04 2.36 2.00
CA ARG A 72 -10.16 2.83 0.94
C ARG A 72 -9.17 3.90 1.39
N GLN A 73 -9.19 4.23 2.66
CA GLN A 73 -8.29 5.24 3.20
C GLN A 73 -7.00 4.61 3.69
N LEU A 74 -5.88 5.14 3.26
CA LEU A 74 -4.58 4.71 3.72
C LEU A 74 -4.23 5.52 4.95
N MET A 75 -3.97 4.84 6.06
CA MET A 75 -3.72 5.47 7.36
C MET A 75 -2.38 5.03 7.92
N ALA A 76 -1.72 5.94 8.63
CA ALA A 76 -0.47 5.63 9.29
C ALA A 76 -0.73 4.80 10.55
N ALA A 77 -0.03 3.67 10.66
CA ALA A 77 -0.10 2.81 11.85
C ALA A 77 0.86 3.27 12.94
N GLN A 78 1.80 4.12 12.60
CA GLN A 78 2.82 4.65 13.49
C GLN A 78 3.34 5.95 12.90
N ASP A 79 4.19 6.65 13.64
CA ASP A 79 4.85 7.84 13.12
C ASP A 79 5.81 7.43 12.01
N ILE A 80 5.79 8.16 10.91
CA ILE A 80 6.62 7.89 9.74
C ILE A 80 7.40 9.15 9.43
N GLN A 81 8.71 9.01 9.21
CA GLN A 81 9.56 10.14 8.88
C GLN A 81 9.67 10.30 7.37
N ALA A 82 9.90 11.53 6.93
CA ALA A 82 10.16 11.80 5.52
C ALA A 82 11.30 10.93 5.02
N GLY A 83 11.13 10.31 3.88
CA GLY A 83 12.12 9.41 3.29
C GLY A 83 11.95 7.95 3.64
N GLU A 84 11.11 7.62 4.61
CA GLU A 84 10.84 6.21 4.92
C GLU A 84 9.93 5.59 3.87
N GLU A 85 10.17 4.32 3.58
CA GLU A 85 9.30 3.58 2.66
C GLU A 85 7.96 3.27 3.32
N ILE A 86 6.89 3.43 2.55
CA ILE A 86 5.53 3.12 2.97
C ILE A 86 5.22 1.69 2.55
N THR A 87 4.86 0.84 3.51
CA THR A 87 4.61 -0.57 3.25
C THR A 87 3.29 -1.01 3.85
N ILE A 88 2.65 -1.98 3.21
CA ILE A 88 1.40 -2.58 3.69
C ILE A 88 1.58 -4.09 3.82
N ASP A 89 0.67 -4.70 4.57
CA ASP A 89 0.60 -6.16 4.63
C ASP A 89 -0.43 -6.61 3.59
N TYR A 90 0.03 -7.23 2.52
CA TYR A 90 -0.85 -7.72 1.45
C TYR A 90 -1.87 -8.73 1.97
N LEU A 91 -1.49 -9.54 2.95
CA LEU A 91 -2.40 -10.54 3.50
C LEU A 91 -3.58 -9.91 4.24
N ALA A 92 -3.41 -8.71 4.74
CA ALA A 92 -4.51 -8.00 5.41
C ALA A 92 -5.51 -7.44 4.42
N THR A 93 -5.10 -7.16 3.17
CA THR A 93 -5.98 -6.63 2.14
C THR A 93 -6.53 -7.73 1.23
N GLU A 94 -5.78 -8.80 1.04
CA GLU A 94 -6.13 -9.88 0.13
C GLU A 94 -6.16 -11.21 0.86
N LYS A 95 -7.22 -11.40 1.63
CA LYS A 95 -7.39 -12.59 2.46
C LYS A 95 -7.44 -13.88 1.68
N GLU A 96 -7.70 -13.80 0.40
CA GLU A 96 -7.81 -14.96 -0.47
C GLU A 96 -6.50 -15.36 -1.13
N ILE A 97 -5.47 -14.58 -0.93
CA ILE A 97 -4.15 -14.98 -1.40
C ILE A 97 -3.72 -16.15 -0.57
N SER A 98 -3.65 -17.26 -1.24
CA SER A 98 -3.35 -18.49 -0.53
C SER A 98 -1.87 -18.61 -0.26
N SER A 99 -1.63 -19.60 0.34
CA SER A 99 -0.47 -20.34 0.79
C SER A 99 0.88 -20.11 0.12
N GLY A 100 0.98 -19.49 -0.99
CA GLY A 100 2.26 -19.27 -1.66
C GLY A 100 2.97 -17.98 -1.26
N PHE A 101 2.32 -17.14 -0.50
CA PHE A 101 2.87 -15.84 -0.13
C PHE A 101 3.64 -15.94 1.20
N LEU A 102 4.93 -15.64 1.15
CA LEU A 102 5.77 -15.69 2.34
C LEU A 102 6.17 -14.28 2.76
N CYS A 103 5.97 -14.00 4.04
CA CYS A 103 6.41 -12.78 4.66
C CYS A 103 7.92 -12.84 4.92
N ARG A 104 8.62 -11.78 4.59
CA ARG A 104 10.06 -11.73 4.77
C ARG A 104 10.48 -10.52 5.56
#